data_e76e35405764e30b73f5e9b88b88b758
#
_entry.id   e76e35405764e30b73f5e9b88b88b758
#
_cell.length_a   1.000
_cell.length_b   1.000
_cell.length_c   1.000
_cell.angle_alpha   90.00
_cell.angle_beta   90.00
_cell.angle_gamma   90.00
#
_symmetry.space_group_name_H-M   'P 1'
#
loop_
_entity.id
_entity.type
_entity.pdbx_description
1 polymer ?
#
loop_
_entity_poly.entity_id
_entity_poly.type
_entity_poly.pdbx_seq_one_letter_code
_entity_poly.pdbx_strand_id
1 'polypeptide(L)'
;MSDPGERPALSVRDLRVRRVSKSGAFELAVDALDLFAGSVLAVLGPNGAGKSTLLRALAGLEPPARGSVEARVAGPVTMVFQRPIALSGSVAHNVRVGLAGRKLTRSETAARVAEALEHFDIARVARRRAATLSGGELRRLALARAFALRPSVLLLDEPFDDLDPTGQEALSLDLRRVIEDTRVAVAVVTHDLRRALLLSDRIAVLLGGTLAALGERDAVLSRPPDVAVARIVGMANLIEGEVLPREPGAELAKVSVGDCERVPALTRVAAGTAVWVGMRPERLKLDVGRGEGVPFGKAQVRSVVSDGVAVTVQVTWAGHELRTHLLAGRGLARTVAVGDSVTLSVRPEDVHLIPREAPLTADT
;
A
#
# COMPACT_ATOMS: atom_id res chain seq x y z
N MET A 1 -14.39 8.33 -2.29
CA MET A 1 -15.49 7.37 -2.01
C MET A 1 -16.00 6.91 -3.36
N SER A 2 -15.73 5.65 -3.73
CA SER A 2 -16.34 5.08 -4.93
C SER A 2 -17.84 4.93 -4.66
N ASP A 3 -18.66 5.42 -5.56
CA ASP A 3 -20.12 5.29 -5.48
C ASP A 3 -20.48 3.80 -5.51
N PRO A 4 -21.29 3.27 -4.57
CA PRO A 4 -21.70 1.87 -4.58
C PRO A 4 -22.49 1.42 -5.83
N GLY A 5 -22.81 2.35 -6.74
CA GLY A 5 -23.40 2.10 -8.07
C GLY A 5 -22.42 2.08 -9.25
N GLU A 6 -21.14 2.39 -9.05
CA GLU A 6 -20.17 2.48 -10.13
C GLU A 6 -19.77 1.08 -10.63
N ARG A 7 -19.95 0.82 -11.93
CA ARG A 7 -19.53 -0.46 -12.53
C ARG A 7 -18.01 -0.56 -12.56
N PRO A 8 -17.42 -1.69 -12.12
CA PRO A 8 -15.99 -1.86 -12.17
C PRO A 8 -15.48 -1.86 -13.62
N ALA A 9 -14.30 -1.31 -13.83
CA ALA A 9 -13.59 -1.37 -15.11
C ALA A 9 -13.05 -2.77 -15.39
N LEU A 10 -12.64 -3.50 -14.33
CA LEU A 10 -12.21 -4.89 -14.39
C LEU A 10 -12.70 -5.62 -13.14
N SER A 11 -13.24 -6.82 -13.33
CA SER A 11 -13.72 -7.68 -12.25
C SER A 11 -13.02 -9.03 -12.26
N VAL A 12 -12.68 -9.50 -11.07
CA VAL A 12 -12.15 -10.85 -10.80
C VAL A 12 -13.13 -11.62 -9.96
N ARG A 13 -13.38 -12.88 -10.32
CA ARG A 13 -14.23 -13.78 -9.53
C ARG A 13 -13.62 -15.17 -9.49
N ASP A 14 -13.44 -15.70 -8.27
CA ASP A 14 -12.95 -17.05 -7.97
C ASP A 14 -11.64 -17.42 -8.72
N LEU A 15 -10.74 -16.44 -8.86
CA LEU A 15 -9.49 -16.59 -9.61
C LEU A 15 -8.55 -17.54 -8.89
N ARG A 16 -8.11 -18.59 -9.59
CA ARG A 16 -7.04 -19.49 -9.16
C ARG A 16 -5.99 -19.59 -10.27
N VAL A 17 -4.74 -19.30 -9.92
CA VAL A 17 -3.60 -19.43 -10.83
C VAL A 17 -2.58 -20.35 -10.19
N ARG A 18 -2.21 -21.42 -10.89
CA ARG A 18 -1.21 -22.38 -10.42
C ARG A 18 0.08 -22.23 -11.20
N ARG A 19 1.17 -22.15 -10.46
CA ARG A 19 2.52 -22.14 -11.02
C ARG A 19 3.34 -23.27 -10.41
N VAL A 20 3.93 -24.06 -11.26
CA VAL A 20 4.86 -25.12 -10.82
C VAL A 20 6.26 -24.69 -11.21
N SER A 21 7.16 -24.65 -10.24
CA SER A 21 8.58 -24.32 -10.42
C SER A 21 9.44 -25.41 -9.80
N LYS A 22 10.75 -25.35 -10.06
CA LYS A 22 11.70 -26.28 -9.40
C LYS A 22 11.72 -26.16 -7.88
N SER A 23 11.28 -25.01 -7.33
CA SER A 23 11.21 -24.72 -5.89
C SER A 23 9.87 -25.09 -5.25
N GLY A 24 8.92 -25.64 -6.02
CA GLY A 24 7.61 -26.06 -5.51
C GLY A 24 6.43 -25.52 -6.32
N ALA A 25 5.22 -25.91 -5.90
CA ALA A 25 3.98 -25.41 -6.46
C ALA A 25 3.54 -24.17 -5.68
N PHE A 26 3.11 -23.15 -6.40
CA PHE A 26 2.50 -21.93 -5.85
C PHE A 26 1.09 -21.80 -6.41
N GLU A 27 0.14 -21.45 -5.57
CA GLU A 27 -1.24 -21.15 -5.98
C GLU A 27 -1.60 -19.72 -5.55
N LEU A 28 -2.10 -18.93 -6.49
CA LEU A 28 -2.74 -17.65 -6.23
C LEU A 28 -4.25 -17.88 -6.15
N ALA A 29 -4.88 -17.43 -5.08
CA ALA A 29 -6.31 -17.54 -4.83
C ALA A 29 -6.90 -16.15 -4.50
N VAL A 30 -7.77 -15.63 -5.38
CA VAL A 30 -8.46 -14.35 -5.21
C VAL A 30 -9.94 -14.55 -5.50
N ASP A 31 -10.77 -14.53 -4.47
CA ASP A 31 -12.19 -14.80 -4.59
C ASP A 31 -12.94 -13.67 -5.30
N ALA A 32 -12.64 -12.42 -4.95
CA ALA A 32 -13.20 -11.24 -5.59
C ALA A 32 -12.23 -10.06 -5.53
N LEU A 33 -12.11 -9.34 -6.65
CA LEU A 33 -11.38 -8.08 -6.73
C LEU A 33 -11.96 -7.25 -7.87
N ASP A 34 -12.25 -5.98 -7.59
CA ASP A 34 -12.76 -5.04 -8.57
C ASP A 34 -11.85 -3.81 -8.67
N LEU A 35 -11.56 -3.39 -9.91
CA LEU A 35 -10.89 -2.13 -10.22
C LEU A 35 -11.92 -1.15 -10.77
N PHE A 36 -11.91 0.08 -10.28
CA PHE A 36 -12.86 1.13 -10.65
C PHE A 36 -12.19 2.24 -11.45
N ALA A 37 -12.93 2.86 -12.36
CA ALA A 37 -12.46 3.95 -13.20
C ALA A 37 -12.01 5.15 -12.35
N GLY A 38 -10.80 5.67 -12.60
CA GLY A 38 -10.22 6.79 -11.85
C GLY A 38 -9.81 6.46 -10.42
N SER A 39 -9.79 5.17 -10.04
CA SER A 39 -9.34 4.70 -8.73
C SER A 39 -8.06 3.89 -8.84
N VAL A 40 -7.25 3.98 -7.81
CA VAL A 40 -5.97 3.26 -7.68
C VAL A 40 -6.07 2.22 -6.59
N LEU A 41 -5.88 0.96 -6.94
CA LEU A 41 -5.68 -0.14 -5.99
C LEU A 41 -4.19 -0.41 -5.80
N ALA A 42 -3.67 -0.21 -4.59
CA ALA A 42 -2.33 -0.68 -4.25
C ALA A 42 -2.38 -2.14 -3.78
N VAL A 43 -1.51 -2.97 -4.35
CA VAL A 43 -1.35 -4.37 -3.95
C VAL A 43 -0.05 -4.50 -3.17
N LEU A 44 -0.18 -4.74 -1.87
CA LEU A 44 0.92 -4.90 -0.92
C LEU A 44 1.12 -6.38 -0.56
N GLY A 45 2.28 -6.71 -0.04
CA GLY A 45 2.60 -8.05 0.45
C GLY A 45 4.09 -8.36 0.35
N PRO A 46 4.58 -9.39 1.03
CA PRO A 46 5.99 -9.78 0.99
C PRO A 46 6.42 -10.28 -0.39
N ASN A 47 7.73 -10.42 -0.57
CA ASN A 47 8.27 -11.04 -1.78
C ASN A 47 7.77 -12.48 -1.89
N GLY A 48 7.40 -12.91 -3.10
CA GLY A 48 6.83 -14.23 -3.32
C GLY A 48 5.33 -14.38 -2.99
N ALA A 49 4.65 -13.35 -2.47
CA ALA A 49 3.21 -13.42 -2.16
C ALA A 49 2.30 -13.59 -3.38
N GLY A 50 2.81 -13.43 -4.61
CA GLY A 50 2.03 -13.59 -5.83
C GLY A 50 1.59 -12.28 -6.49
N LYS A 51 2.07 -11.12 -6.04
CA LYS A 51 1.66 -9.80 -6.55
C LYS A 51 1.81 -9.66 -8.07
N SER A 52 3.00 -9.96 -8.63
CA SER A 52 3.23 -9.91 -10.08
C SER A 52 2.45 -11.01 -10.83
N THR A 53 2.18 -12.15 -10.19
CA THR A 53 1.31 -13.19 -10.76
C THR A 53 -0.11 -12.69 -10.88
N LEU A 54 -0.62 -12.00 -9.86
CA LEU A 54 -1.93 -11.34 -9.90
C LEU A 54 -1.99 -10.34 -11.06
N LEU A 55 -1.03 -9.41 -11.18
CA LEU A 55 -1.04 -8.44 -12.29
C LEU A 55 -1.00 -9.12 -13.66
N ARG A 56 -0.21 -10.19 -13.83
CA ARG A 56 -0.17 -10.93 -15.09
C ARG A 56 -1.49 -11.62 -15.40
N ALA A 57 -2.16 -12.17 -14.39
CA ALA A 57 -3.50 -12.74 -14.57
C ALA A 57 -4.52 -11.66 -14.97
N LEU A 58 -4.49 -10.48 -14.32
CA LEU A 58 -5.33 -9.34 -14.68
C LEU A 58 -5.06 -8.84 -16.11
N ALA A 59 -3.81 -8.94 -16.59
CA ALA A 59 -3.41 -8.59 -17.95
C ALA A 59 -3.75 -9.66 -18.99
N GLY A 60 -4.29 -10.82 -18.59
CA GLY A 60 -4.50 -11.95 -19.48
C GLY A 60 -3.23 -12.65 -19.95
N LEU A 61 -2.08 -12.38 -19.31
CA LEU A 61 -0.77 -12.99 -19.62
C LEU A 61 -0.55 -14.32 -18.90
N GLU A 62 -1.33 -14.58 -17.87
CA GLU A 62 -1.31 -15.84 -17.11
C GLU A 62 -2.77 -16.38 -17.09
N PRO A 63 -3.03 -17.49 -17.78
CA PRO A 63 -4.40 -18.02 -17.82
C PRO A 63 -4.81 -18.56 -16.45
N PRO A 64 -6.05 -18.27 -15.99
CA PRO A 64 -6.55 -18.84 -14.76
C PRO A 64 -6.78 -20.35 -14.89
N ALA A 65 -6.43 -21.11 -13.84
CA ALA A 65 -6.82 -22.51 -13.71
C ALA A 65 -8.33 -22.66 -13.37
N ARG A 66 -8.88 -21.62 -12.71
CA ARG A 66 -10.31 -21.49 -12.38
C ARG A 66 -10.68 -20.03 -12.23
N GLY A 67 -11.97 -19.72 -12.36
CA GLY A 67 -12.53 -18.38 -12.21
C GLY A 67 -12.39 -17.52 -13.46
N SER A 68 -12.63 -16.23 -13.32
CA SER A 68 -12.63 -15.30 -14.44
C SER A 68 -12.00 -13.95 -14.12
N VAL A 69 -11.45 -13.31 -15.16
CA VAL A 69 -11.03 -11.91 -15.18
C VAL A 69 -11.76 -11.25 -16.35
N GLU A 70 -12.61 -10.29 -16.05
CA GLU A 70 -13.47 -9.65 -17.05
C GLU A 70 -13.21 -8.15 -17.10
N ALA A 71 -12.76 -7.64 -18.26
CA ALA A 71 -12.78 -6.20 -18.54
C ALA A 71 -14.22 -5.80 -18.89
N ARG A 72 -14.78 -4.85 -18.13
CA ARG A 72 -16.20 -4.46 -18.22
C ARG A 72 -16.43 -3.11 -18.90
N VAL A 73 -15.35 -2.42 -19.25
CA VAL A 73 -15.37 -1.15 -19.98
C VAL A 73 -14.58 -1.26 -21.27
N ALA A 74 -14.95 -0.45 -22.26
CA ALA A 74 -14.24 -0.40 -23.53
C ALA A 74 -12.83 0.15 -23.34
N GLY A 75 -11.84 -0.52 -23.90
CA GLY A 75 -10.44 -0.14 -23.87
C GLY A 75 -9.52 -1.31 -23.49
N PRO A 76 -8.23 -1.22 -23.81
CA PRO A 76 -7.29 -2.27 -23.48
C PRO A 76 -6.92 -2.28 -22.01
N VAL A 77 -6.62 -3.46 -21.47
CA VAL A 77 -5.86 -3.64 -20.26
C VAL A 77 -4.38 -3.60 -20.65
N THR A 78 -3.60 -2.72 -20.04
CA THR A 78 -2.15 -2.60 -20.32
C THR A 78 -1.34 -2.83 -19.07
N MET A 79 -0.14 -3.38 -19.22
CA MET A 79 0.76 -3.65 -18.10
C MET A 79 2.13 -3.03 -18.36
N VAL A 80 2.67 -2.38 -17.33
CA VAL A 80 4.06 -1.93 -17.27
C VAL A 80 4.81 -2.85 -16.31
N PHE A 81 5.83 -3.54 -16.84
CA PHE A 81 6.63 -4.49 -16.08
C PHE A 81 7.67 -3.80 -15.22
N GLN A 82 8.12 -4.46 -14.17
CA GLN A 82 9.14 -4.00 -13.25
C GLN A 82 10.43 -3.57 -13.96
N ARG A 83 10.86 -4.31 -15.01
CA ARG A 83 12.03 -3.95 -15.82
C ARG A 83 11.59 -3.47 -17.20
N PRO A 84 11.56 -2.15 -17.42
CA PRO A 84 11.19 -1.62 -18.73
C PRO A 84 12.25 -1.89 -19.76
N ILE A 85 11.82 -2.13 -21.02
CA ILE A 85 12.70 -2.41 -22.15
C ILE A 85 12.62 -1.28 -23.17
N ALA A 86 13.78 -0.78 -23.60
CA ALA A 86 13.89 0.10 -24.76
C ALA A 86 13.92 -0.73 -26.03
N LEU A 87 12.99 -0.47 -26.95
CA LEU A 87 13.09 -0.99 -28.32
C LEU A 87 14.07 -0.15 -29.13
N SER A 88 14.62 -0.70 -30.23
CA SER A 88 15.48 0.06 -31.15
C SER A 88 14.75 1.29 -31.71
N GLY A 89 15.50 2.36 -31.97
CA GLY A 89 14.95 3.60 -32.50
C GLY A 89 14.81 4.74 -31.49
N SER A 90 14.05 5.76 -31.83
CA SER A 90 13.83 6.94 -30.98
C SER A 90 12.79 6.68 -29.90
N VAL A 91 12.73 7.57 -28.91
CA VAL A 91 11.70 7.58 -27.86
C VAL A 91 10.29 7.65 -28.47
N ALA A 92 10.05 8.56 -29.40
CA ALA A 92 8.76 8.66 -30.09
C ALA A 92 8.44 7.41 -30.93
N HIS A 93 9.45 6.75 -31.53
CA HIS A 93 9.27 5.49 -32.23
C HIS A 93 8.81 4.38 -31.27
N ASN A 94 9.40 4.29 -30.08
CA ASN A 94 9.02 3.33 -29.06
C ASN A 94 7.54 3.46 -28.64
N VAL A 95 7.05 4.68 -28.47
CA VAL A 95 5.62 4.91 -28.14
C VAL A 95 4.73 4.53 -29.32
N ARG A 96 5.15 4.89 -30.55
CA ARG A 96 4.41 4.56 -31.79
C ARG A 96 4.29 3.05 -32.01
N VAL A 97 5.32 2.26 -31.71
CA VAL A 97 5.27 0.80 -31.81
C VAL A 97 4.14 0.20 -30.96
N GLY A 98 3.87 0.78 -29.77
CA GLY A 98 2.74 0.38 -28.94
C GLY A 98 1.37 0.56 -29.61
N LEU A 99 1.27 1.45 -30.60
CA LEU A 99 0.04 1.70 -31.37
C LEU A 99 -0.07 0.87 -32.65
N ALA A 100 0.96 0.04 -32.96
CA ALA A 100 0.93 -0.81 -34.15
C ALA A 100 -0.27 -1.77 -34.13
N GLY A 101 -0.89 -1.96 -35.28
CA GLY A 101 -2.11 -2.79 -35.40
C GLY A 101 -3.42 -2.14 -34.96
N ARG A 102 -3.40 -0.91 -34.42
CA ARG A 102 -4.59 -0.14 -34.12
C ARG A 102 -5.08 0.58 -35.39
N LYS A 103 -6.39 0.61 -35.60
CA LYS A 103 -7.01 1.33 -36.74
C LYS A 103 -7.00 2.84 -36.50
N LEU A 104 -5.80 3.44 -36.49
CA LEU A 104 -5.59 4.88 -36.30
C LEU A 104 -5.01 5.51 -37.56
N THR A 105 -5.44 6.70 -37.88
CA THR A 105 -4.83 7.54 -38.92
C THR A 105 -3.41 7.96 -38.51
N ARG A 106 -2.63 8.43 -39.45
CA ARG A 106 -1.29 8.97 -39.20
C ARG A 106 -1.35 10.16 -38.24
N SER A 107 -2.34 11.03 -38.38
CA SER A 107 -2.57 12.20 -37.52
C SER A 107 -2.93 11.78 -36.08
N GLU A 108 -3.89 10.87 -35.92
CA GLU A 108 -4.27 10.35 -34.60
C GLU A 108 -3.10 9.65 -33.89
N THR A 109 -2.31 8.86 -34.64
CA THR A 109 -1.12 8.22 -34.10
C THR A 109 -0.11 9.27 -33.60
N ALA A 110 0.15 10.31 -34.38
CA ALA A 110 1.06 11.39 -34.01
C ALA A 110 0.56 12.15 -32.77
N ALA A 111 -0.73 12.46 -32.72
CA ALA A 111 -1.36 13.12 -31.58
C ALA A 111 -1.24 12.30 -30.31
N ARG A 112 -1.56 11.00 -30.34
CA ARG A 112 -1.44 10.10 -29.16
C ARG A 112 0.00 9.95 -28.68
N VAL A 113 0.97 9.90 -29.62
CA VAL A 113 2.40 9.84 -29.26
C VAL A 113 2.81 11.13 -28.54
N ALA A 114 2.42 12.30 -29.07
CA ALA A 114 2.76 13.59 -28.45
C ALA A 114 2.13 13.73 -27.06
N GLU A 115 0.83 13.46 -26.94
CA GLU A 115 0.08 13.45 -25.68
C GLU A 115 0.76 12.57 -24.62
N ALA A 116 1.09 11.32 -24.97
CA ALA A 116 1.71 10.40 -24.05
C ALA A 116 3.12 10.82 -23.62
N LEU A 117 3.90 11.44 -24.51
CA LEU A 117 5.23 11.96 -24.17
C LEU A 117 5.16 13.17 -23.24
N GLU A 118 4.16 14.03 -23.42
CA GLU A 118 3.91 15.19 -22.56
C GLU A 118 3.44 14.76 -21.16
N HIS A 119 2.48 13.85 -21.05
CA HIS A 119 1.98 13.35 -19.76
C HIS A 119 3.09 12.83 -18.85
N PHE A 120 4.14 12.25 -19.41
CA PHE A 120 5.25 11.68 -18.64
C PHE A 120 6.55 12.50 -18.75
N ASP A 121 6.49 13.77 -19.15
CA ASP A 121 7.63 14.71 -19.20
C ASP A 121 8.87 14.17 -19.93
N ILE A 122 8.66 13.49 -21.06
CA ILE A 122 9.75 12.99 -21.92
C ILE A 122 9.67 13.52 -23.37
N ALA A 123 8.81 14.51 -23.64
CA ALA A 123 8.69 15.11 -24.96
C ALA A 123 10.02 15.73 -25.43
N ARG A 124 10.81 16.33 -24.52
CA ARG A 124 12.12 16.93 -24.79
C ARG A 124 13.14 15.94 -25.39
N VAL A 125 13.00 14.63 -25.10
CA VAL A 125 13.89 13.57 -25.58
C VAL A 125 13.26 12.72 -26.68
N ALA A 126 12.12 13.13 -27.27
CA ALA A 126 11.34 12.36 -28.24
C ALA A 126 12.16 11.82 -29.43
N ARG A 127 13.16 12.59 -29.90
CA ARG A 127 14.04 12.23 -31.04
C ARG A 127 15.27 11.45 -30.62
N ARG A 128 15.59 11.39 -29.34
CA ARG A 128 16.77 10.71 -28.79
C ARG A 128 16.61 9.18 -28.91
N ARG A 129 17.71 8.46 -29.09
CA ARG A 129 17.71 6.98 -29.09
C ARG A 129 17.27 6.46 -27.72
N ALA A 130 16.26 5.57 -27.69
CA ALA A 130 15.73 5.04 -26.43
C ALA A 130 16.78 4.26 -25.61
N ALA A 131 17.75 3.63 -26.27
CA ALA A 131 18.85 2.93 -25.62
C ALA A 131 19.81 3.84 -24.83
N THR A 132 19.72 5.18 -24.98
CA THR A 132 20.59 6.14 -24.28
C THR A 132 19.85 6.85 -23.14
N LEU A 133 18.65 6.42 -22.80
CA LEU A 133 17.86 6.98 -21.71
C LEU A 133 18.44 6.57 -20.35
N SER A 134 18.29 7.46 -19.37
CA SER A 134 18.48 7.09 -17.96
C SER A 134 17.41 6.09 -17.51
N GLY A 135 17.61 5.43 -16.36
CA GLY A 135 16.60 4.52 -15.79
C GLY A 135 15.24 5.19 -15.60
N GLY A 136 15.22 6.42 -15.07
CA GLY A 136 13.99 7.21 -14.90
C GLY A 136 13.32 7.58 -16.23
N GLU A 137 14.09 8.05 -17.23
CA GLU A 137 13.56 8.33 -18.57
C GLU A 137 13.01 7.05 -19.23
N LEU A 138 13.66 5.90 -19.03
CA LEU A 138 13.20 4.61 -19.54
C LEU A 138 11.89 4.17 -18.89
N ARG A 139 11.74 4.40 -17.57
CA ARG A 139 10.51 4.13 -16.83
C ARG A 139 9.36 5.01 -17.39
N ARG A 140 9.59 6.31 -17.55
CA ARG A 140 8.64 7.24 -18.15
C ARG A 140 8.25 6.84 -19.57
N LEU A 141 9.21 6.35 -20.38
CA LEU A 141 8.95 5.81 -21.71
C LEU A 141 8.02 4.59 -21.67
N ALA A 142 8.22 3.68 -20.74
CA ALA A 142 7.36 2.50 -20.61
C ALA A 142 5.90 2.88 -20.24
N LEU A 143 5.74 3.86 -19.35
CA LEU A 143 4.44 4.43 -19.01
C LEU A 143 3.81 5.13 -20.21
N ALA A 144 4.53 5.98 -20.91
CA ALA A 144 4.04 6.66 -22.11
C ALA A 144 3.59 5.66 -23.20
N ARG A 145 4.34 4.57 -23.38
CA ARG A 145 3.98 3.48 -24.31
C ARG A 145 2.67 2.81 -23.94
N ALA A 146 2.48 2.49 -22.66
CA ALA A 146 1.25 1.88 -22.16
C ALA A 146 0.07 2.85 -22.28
N PHE A 147 0.31 4.13 -21.96
CA PHE A 147 -0.71 5.14 -21.91
C PHE A 147 -1.20 5.61 -23.29
N ALA A 148 -0.32 5.65 -24.30
CA ALA A 148 -0.69 5.98 -25.68
C ALA A 148 -1.81 5.09 -26.24
N LEU A 149 -1.99 3.89 -25.68
CA LEU A 149 -3.07 2.96 -26.01
C LEU A 149 -4.45 3.43 -25.52
N ARG A 150 -4.50 4.46 -24.67
CA ARG A 150 -5.69 4.90 -23.93
C ARG A 150 -6.34 3.73 -23.20
N PRO A 151 -5.63 3.14 -22.23
CA PRO A 151 -6.11 1.97 -21.52
C PRO A 151 -7.34 2.29 -20.67
N SER A 152 -8.25 1.33 -20.53
CA SER A 152 -9.28 1.36 -19.49
C SER A 152 -8.75 0.90 -18.15
N VAL A 153 -7.72 0.02 -18.16
CA VAL A 153 -7.04 -0.48 -16.97
C VAL A 153 -5.54 -0.43 -17.21
N LEU A 154 -4.81 0.13 -16.24
CA LEU A 154 -3.36 0.22 -16.22
C LEU A 154 -2.80 -0.56 -15.03
N LEU A 155 -1.98 -1.56 -15.31
CA LEU A 155 -1.35 -2.43 -14.33
C LEU A 155 0.13 -2.08 -14.22
N LEU A 156 0.59 -1.74 -13.00
CA LEU A 156 1.94 -1.25 -12.73
C LEU A 156 2.66 -2.20 -11.78
N ASP A 157 3.73 -2.84 -12.25
CA ASP A 157 4.55 -3.74 -11.44
C ASP A 157 5.82 -2.99 -10.99
N GLU A 158 5.90 -2.61 -9.72
CA GLU A 158 6.99 -1.86 -9.07
C GLU A 158 7.44 -0.62 -9.89
N PRO A 159 6.53 0.33 -10.20
CA PRO A 159 6.84 1.43 -11.13
C PRO A 159 7.85 2.44 -10.59
N PHE A 160 8.17 2.41 -9.30
CA PHE A 160 9.07 3.36 -8.63
C PHE A 160 10.47 2.81 -8.39
N ASP A 161 10.70 1.53 -8.65
CA ASP A 161 12.01 0.92 -8.47
C ASP A 161 13.07 1.60 -9.36
N ASP A 162 14.31 1.60 -8.88
CA ASP A 162 15.47 2.20 -9.57
C ASP A 162 15.40 3.72 -9.81
N LEU A 163 14.43 4.42 -9.17
CA LEU A 163 14.36 5.87 -9.16
C LEU A 163 14.91 6.43 -7.84
N ASP A 164 15.58 7.57 -7.91
CA ASP A 164 15.91 8.37 -6.74
C ASP A 164 14.64 8.96 -6.07
N PRO A 165 14.70 9.42 -4.83
CA PRO A 165 13.52 9.95 -4.13
C PRO A 165 12.78 11.06 -4.88
N THR A 166 13.52 11.97 -5.53
CA THR A 166 12.95 13.07 -6.32
C THR A 166 12.23 12.55 -7.56
N GLY A 167 12.83 11.60 -8.27
CA GLY A 167 12.23 10.95 -9.44
C GLY A 167 10.97 10.15 -9.08
N GLN A 168 10.97 9.50 -7.92
CA GLN A 168 9.80 8.78 -7.41
C GLN A 168 8.64 9.72 -7.11
N GLU A 169 8.93 10.86 -6.45
CA GLU A 169 7.91 11.87 -6.14
C GLU A 169 7.32 12.48 -7.42
N ALA A 170 8.18 12.92 -8.35
CA ALA A 170 7.76 13.47 -9.62
C ALA A 170 6.88 12.47 -10.41
N LEU A 171 7.29 11.20 -10.50
CA LEU A 171 6.51 10.17 -11.19
C LEU A 171 5.16 9.91 -10.49
N SER A 172 5.10 9.96 -9.15
CA SER A 172 3.85 9.80 -8.40
C SER A 172 2.86 10.92 -8.73
N LEU A 173 3.33 12.17 -8.82
CA LEU A 173 2.51 13.31 -9.19
C LEU A 173 2.03 13.23 -10.65
N ASP A 174 2.91 12.83 -11.58
CA ASP A 174 2.53 12.65 -12.98
C ASP A 174 1.46 11.55 -13.13
N LEU A 175 1.64 10.41 -12.47
CA LEU A 175 0.65 9.32 -12.46
C LEU A 175 -0.69 9.79 -11.89
N ARG A 176 -0.68 10.53 -10.77
CA ARG A 176 -1.91 11.03 -10.15
C ARG A 176 -2.67 11.93 -11.10
N ARG A 177 -1.99 12.91 -11.73
CA ARG A 177 -2.58 13.82 -12.74
C ARG A 177 -3.19 13.03 -13.90
N VAL A 178 -2.43 12.09 -14.46
CA VAL A 178 -2.89 11.27 -15.60
C VAL A 178 -4.13 10.45 -15.23
N ILE A 179 -4.20 9.88 -14.03
CA ILE A 179 -5.35 9.11 -13.55
C ILE A 179 -6.58 10.00 -13.39
N GLU A 180 -6.41 11.20 -12.83
CA GLU A 180 -7.48 12.18 -12.66
C GLU A 180 -8.05 12.63 -14.00
N ASP A 181 -7.16 12.98 -14.97
CA ASP A 181 -7.54 13.47 -16.30
C ASP A 181 -8.25 12.42 -17.16
N THR A 182 -7.83 11.15 -17.04
CA THR A 182 -8.27 10.10 -17.96
C THR A 182 -9.23 9.09 -17.35
N ARG A 183 -9.38 9.12 -16.04
CA ARG A 183 -10.24 8.17 -15.29
C ARG A 183 -9.86 6.71 -15.53
N VAL A 184 -8.60 6.42 -15.88
CA VAL A 184 -8.09 5.06 -16.00
C VAL A 184 -8.15 4.34 -14.64
N ALA A 185 -8.59 3.08 -14.63
CA ALA A 185 -8.49 2.24 -13.44
C ALA A 185 -7.05 1.72 -13.29
N VAL A 186 -6.48 1.82 -12.10
CA VAL A 186 -5.08 1.43 -11.87
C VAL A 186 -4.95 0.37 -10.80
N ALA A 187 -4.13 -0.65 -11.05
CA ALA A 187 -3.59 -1.49 -9.99
C ALA A 187 -2.07 -1.34 -9.96
N VAL A 188 -1.52 -0.96 -8.81
CA VAL A 188 -0.10 -0.79 -8.60
C VAL A 188 0.42 -1.77 -7.57
N VAL A 189 1.42 -2.56 -7.94
CA VAL A 189 2.20 -3.38 -7.01
C VAL A 189 3.40 -2.56 -6.56
N THR A 190 3.62 -2.48 -5.26
CA THR A 190 4.82 -1.91 -4.68
C THR A 190 5.09 -2.51 -3.31
N HIS A 191 6.36 -2.57 -2.92
CA HIS A 191 6.78 -2.94 -1.57
C HIS A 191 6.94 -1.69 -0.67
N ASP A 192 6.92 -0.49 -1.24
CA ASP A 192 7.00 0.77 -0.51
C ASP A 192 5.60 1.25 -0.09
N LEU A 193 5.31 1.09 1.20
CA LEU A 193 4.04 1.53 1.79
C LEU A 193 3.78 3.03 1.60
N ARG A 194 4.82 3.88 1.71
CA ARG A 194 4.65 5.33 1.55
C ARG A 194 4.17 5.66 0.13
N ARG A 195 4.74 5.01 -0.89
CA ARG A 195 4.33 5.17 -2.29
C ARG A 195 2.91 4.66 -2.55
N ALA A 196 2.60 3.50 -1.97
CA ALA A 196 1.24 2.98 -2.00
C ALA A 196 0.25 4.01 -1.44
N LEU A 197 0.54 4.59 -0.27
CA LEU A 197 -0.34 5.55 0.39
C LEU A 197 -0.51 6.88 -0.36
N LEU A 198 0.51 7.34 -1.07
CA LEU A 198 0.43 8.58 -1.86
C LEU A 198 -0.50 8.45 -3.08
N LEU A 199 -0.61 7.25 -3.64
CA LEU A 199 -1.35 7.04 -4.89
C LEU A 199 -2.70 6.39 -4.69
N SER A 200 -2.81 5.46 -3.75
CA SER A 200 -3.98 4.57 -3.70
C SER A 200 -5.17 5.17 -2.96
N ASP A 201 -6.33 4.80 -3.47
CA ASP A 201 -7.62 4.99 -2.80
C ASP A 201 -8.00 3.72 -2.04
N ARG A 202 -7.58 2.56 -2.54
CA ARG A 202 -7.85 1.23 -1.97
C ARG A 202 -6.57 0.42 -1.83
N ILE A 203 -6.55 -0.48 -0.85
CA ILE A 203 -5.43 -1.38 -0.58
C ILE A 203 -5.90 -2.82 -0.62
N ALA A 204 -5.13 -3.66 -1.29
CA ALA A 204 -5.18 -5.11 -1.23
C ALA A 204 -3.89 -5.62 -0.58
N VAL A 205 -4.00 -6.52 0.38
CA VAL A 205 -2.83 -7.19 0.99
C VAL A 205 -2.85 -8.66 0.60
N LEU A 206 -1.77 -9.09 -0.07
CA LEU A 206 -1.60 -10.46 -0.54
C LEU A 206 -0.58 -11.18 0.34
N LEU A 207 -0.98 -12.32 0.91
CA LEU A 207 -0.18 -13.17 1.78
C LEU A 207 -0.26 -14.63 1.31
N GLY A 208 0.88 -15.28 1.09
CA GLY A 208 0.91 -16.70 0.73
C GLY A 208 0.04 -17.08 -0.47
N GLY A 209 -0.17 -16.18 -1.42
CA GLY A 209 -1.04 -16.41 -2.57
C GLY A 209 -2.52 -16.08 -2.34
N THR A 210 -2.91 -15.67 -1.14
CA THR A 210 -4.30 -15.33 -0.82
C THR A 210 -4.48 -13.84 -0.54
N LEU A 211 -5.69 -13.32 -0.81
CA LEU A 211 -6.06 -11.96 -0.51
C LEU A 211 -6.46 -11.86 0.97
N ALA A 212 -5.53 -11.41 1.83
CA ALA A 212 -5.74 -11.31 3.26
C ALA A 212 -6.55 -10.07 3.67
N ALA A 213 -6.45 -8.99 2.91
CA ALA A 213 -7.27 -7.78 3.12
C ALA A 213 -7.53 -7.07 1.79
N LEU A 214 -8.71 -6.47 1.67
CA LEU A 214 -9.11 -5.60 0.56
C LEU A 214 -10.11 -4.57 1.06
N GLY A 215 -9.85 -3.30 0.81
CA GLY A 215 -10.77 -2.24 1.23
C GLY A 215 -10.27 -0.84 0.90
N GLU A 216 -11.04 0.15 1.35
CA GLU A 216 -10.61 1.55 1.34
C GLU A 216 -9.31 1.69 2.12
N ARG A 217 -8.38 2.51 1.61
CA ARG A 217 -7.04 2.68 2.18
C ARG A 217 -7.07 2.91 3.69
N ASP A 218 -7.82 3.90 4.14
CA ASP A 218 -7.83 4.30 5.55
C ASP A 218 -8.46 3.24 6.46
N ALA A 219 -9.41 2.45 5.96
CA ALA A 219 -10.02 1.34 6.68
C ALA A 219 -9.00 0.19 6.89
N VAL A 220 -8.29 -0.23 5.83
CA VAL A 220 -7.28 -1.30 5.93
C VAL A 220 -6.11 -0.86 6.80
N LEU A 221 -5.72 0.42 6.75
CA LEU A 221 -4.67 0.96 7.58
C LEU A 221 -5.04 1.00 9.06
N SER A 222 -6.25 1.46 9.38
CA SER A 222 -6.67 1.68 10.78
C SER A 222 -7.14 0.40 11.46
N ARG A 223 -7.70 -0.55 10.69
CA ARG A 223 -8.31 -1.78 11.22
C ARG A 223 -7.89 -3.01 10.42
N PRO A 224 -6.60 -3.36 10.43
CA PRO A 224 -6.12 -4.59 9.79
C PRO A 224 -6.78 -5.82 10.43
N PRO A 225 -7.19 -6.83 9.62
CA PRO A 225 -7.91 -8.00 10.14
C PRO A 225 -7.05 -8.92 11.02
N ASP A 226 -5.76 -8.95 10.77
CA ASP A 226 -4.81 -9.80 11.51
C ASP A 226 -3.44 -9.11 11.67
N VAL A 227 -2.57 -9.74 12.45
CA VAL A 227 -1.22 -9.24 12.77
C VAL A 227 -0.31 -9.19 11.54
N ALA A 228 -0.45 -10.12 10.61
CA ALA A 228 0.39 -10.17 9.43
C ALA A 228 0.07 -8.97 8.50
N VAL A 229 -1.22 -8.70 8.29
CA VAL A 229 -1.68 -7.49 7.59
C VAL A 229 -1.25 -6.24 8.33
N ALA A 230 -1.44 -6.18 9.67
CA ALA A 230 -1.07 -5.04 10.49
C ALA A 230 0.40 -4.65 10.30
N ARG A 231 1.31 -5.62 10.28
CA ARG A 231 2.75 -5.39 10.04
C ARG A 231 3.02 -4.85 8.65
N ILE A 232 2.37 -5.38 7.62
CA ILE A 232 2.55 -4.94 6.22
C ILE A 232 2.09 -3.51 6.03
N VAL A 233 0.97 -3.13 6.66
CA VAL A 233 0.43 -1.77 6.56
C VAL A 233 1.05 -0.80 7.56
N GLY A 234 2.17 -1.18 8.22
CA GLY A 234 2.98 -0.28 9.04
C GLY A 234 2.47 -0.04 10.46
N MET A 235 1.61 -0.89 11.01
CA MET A 235 1.22 -0.86 12.42
C MET A 235 2.36 -1.49 13.26
N ALA A 236 3.37 -0.67 13.60
CA ALA A 236 4.61 -1.17 14.17
C ALA A 236 4.50 -1.53 15.66
N ASN A 237 3.61 -0.87 16.42
CA ASN A 237 3.41 -1.19 17.83
C ASN A 237 2.31 -2.26 17.94
N LEU A 238 2.72 -3.49 18.14
CA LEU A 238 1.86 -4.66 18.32
C LEU A 238 2.31 -5.37 19.60
N ILE A 239 1.49 -5.31 20.64
CA ILE A 239 1.77 -5.89 21.96
C ILE A 239 0.64 -6.81 22.40
N GLU A 240 0.99 -7.85 23.13
CA GLU A 240 0.01 -8.79 23.66
C GLU A 240 -0.71 -8.20 24.85
N GLY A 241 -2.02 -8.48 24.95
CA GLY A 241 -2.83 -8.02 26.06
C GLY A 241 -4.11 -8.83 26.21
N GLU A 242 -4.87 -8.51 27.25
CA GLU A 242 -6.17 -9.11 27.53
C GLU A 242 -7.21 -7.99 27.83
N VAL A 243 -8.38 -8.10 27.23
CA VAL A 243 -9.46 -7.16 27.46
C VAL A 243 -10.03 -7.34 28.85
N LEU A 244 -9.94 -6.32 29.70
CA LEU A 244 -10.47 -6.35 31.05
C LEU A 244 -11.99 -6.15 31.08
N PRO A 245 -12.70 -6.65 32.14
CA PRO A 245 -14.08 -6.33 32.39
C PRO A 245 -14.27 -4.80 32.44
N ARG A 246 -15.34 -4.30 31.82
CA ARG A 246 -15.69 -2.89 31.88
C ARG A 246 -16.30 -2.54 33.22
N GLU A 247 -15.92 -1.38 33.74
CA GLU A 247 -16.62 -0.79 34.87
C GLU A 247 -18.06 -0.41 34.45
N PRO A 248 -19.09 -0.54 35.32
CA PRO A 248 -20.43 -0.14 34.98
C PRO A 248 -20.49 1.33 34.53
N GLY A 249 -21.05 1.59 33.36
CA GLY A 249 -21.14 2.94 32.77
C GLY A 249 -19.90 3.45 32.04
N ALA A 250 -18.79 2.69 31.99
CA ALA A 250 -17.59 3.09 31.26
C ALA A 250 -17.76 2.89 29.76
N GLU A 251 -17.50 3.94 28.97
CA GLU A 251 -17.48 3.88 27.51
C GLU A 251 -16.22 3.17 26.98
N LEU A 252 -15.10 3.30 27.69
CA LEU A 252 -13.81 2.75 27.31
C LEU A 252 -13.57 1.40 27.97
N ALA A 253 -13.02 0.47 27.21
CA ALA A 253 -12.41 -0.74 27.73
C ALA A 253 -10.96 -0.46 28.15
N LYS A 254 -10.46 -1.20 29.11
CA LYS A 254 -9.06 -1.25 29.47
C LYS A 254 -8.50 -2.59 29.02
N VAL A 255 -7.32 -2.57 28.39
CA VAL A 255 -6.60 -3.78 27.98
C VAL A 255 -5.37 -3.90 28.86
N SER A 256 -5.24 -4.99 29.62
CA SER A 256 -4.03 -5.25 30.41
C SER A 256 -2.89 -5.64 29.51
N VAL A 257 -1.70 -5.10 29.79
CA VAL A 257 -0.43 -5.45 29.16
C VAL A 257 0.55 -5.77 30.27
N GLY A 258 1.01 -7.02 30.34
CA GLY A 258 1.74 -7.48 31.51
C GLY A 258 0.90 -7.42 32.80
N ASP A 259 1.55 -7.31 33.95
CA ASP A 259 0.88 -7.48 35.25
C ASP A 259 0.11 -6.24 35.72
N CYS A 260 0.48 -5.04 35.31
CA CYS A 260 -0.06 -3.81 35.92
C CYS A 260 -0.47 -2.71 34.93
N GLU A 261 -0.04 -2.77 33.69
CA GLU A 261 -0.24 -1.69 32.73
C GLU A 261 -1.55 -1.83 31.95
N ARG A 262 -2.21 -0.72 31.63
CA ARG A 262 -3.54 -0.69 31.02
C ARG A 262 -3.62 0.30 29.87
N VAL A 263 -3.91 -0.18 28.68
CA VAL A 263 -4.14 0.64 27.50
C VAL A 263 -5.65 0.91 27.34
N PRO A 264 -6.08 2.18 27.21
CA PRO A 264 -7.50 2.49 26.94
C PRO A 264 -7.84 2.18 25.48
N ALA A 265 -8.97 1.52 25.25
CA ALA A 265 -9.44 1.20 23.90
C ALA A 265 -10.96 1.41 23.77
N LEU A 266 -11.37 1.91 22.60
CA LEU A 266 -12.77 1.91 22.19
C LEU A 266 -13.03 0.64 21.38
N THR A 267 -13.60 -0.40 22.01
CA THR A 267 -13.75 -1.71 21.39
C THR A 267 -15.06 -2.39 21.75
N ARG A 268 -15.49 -3.33 20.91
CA ARG A 268 -16.59 -4.28 21.17
C ARG A 268 -16.11 -5.68 21.52
N VAL A 269 -14.79 -5.90 21.57
CA VAL A 269 -14.23 -7.20 21.95
C VAL A 269 -14.62 -7.50 23.38
N ALA A 270 -15.01 -8.76 23.64
CA ALA A 270 -15.46 -9.22 24.95
C ALA A 270 -14.32 -9.22 25.98
N ALA A 271 -14.67 -9.03 27.24
CA ALA A 271 -13.73 -9.17 28.35
C ALA A 271 -13.21 -10.60 28.44
N GLY A 272 -11.95 -10.76 28.86
CA GLY A 272 -11.26 -12.05 28.92
C GLY A 272 -10.68 -12.50 27.57
N THR A 273 -10.89 -11.72 26.50
CA THR A 273 -10.32 -12.06 25.20
C THR A 273 -8.86 -11.65 25.13
N ALA A 274 -7.97 -12.60 24.80
CA ALA A 274 -6.58 -12.33 24.47
C ALA A 274 -6.49 -11.61 23.11
N VAL A 275 -5.74 -10.52 23.06
CA VAL A 275 -5.66 -9.65 21.89
C VAL A 275 -4.23 -9.21 21.61
N TRP A 276 -3.98 -8.81 20.37
CA TRP A 276 -2.91 -7.90 20.03
C TRP A 276 -3.43 -6.47 20.10
N VAL A 277 -2.75 -5.63 20.86
CA VAL A 277 -3.01 -4.20 20.96
C VAL A 277 -2.16 -3.52 19.90
N GLY A 278 -2.80 -3.04 18.86
CA GLY A 278 -2.16 -2.37 17.74
C GLY A 278 -2.26 -0.86 17.86
N MET A 279 -1.13 -0.18 17.74
CA MET A 279 -1.05 1.29 17.71
C MET A 279 -0.10 1.75 16.61
N ARG A 280 -0.52 2.73 15.82
CA ARG A 280 0.37 3.32 14.82
C ARG A 280 1.39 4.25 15.45
N PRO A 281 2.65 4.27 15.00
CA PRO A 281 3.68 5.16 15.54
C PRO A 281 3.27 6.64 15.55
N GLU A 282 2.62 7.10 14.51
CA GLU A 282 2.15 8.49 14.38
C GLU A 282 0.95 8.84 15.29
N ARG A 283 0.28 7.82 15.84
CA ARG A 283 -0.85 7.97 16.77
C ARG A 283 -0.46 7.84 18.23
N LEU A 284 0.68 7.19 18.50
CA LEU A 284 1.24 7.14 19.84
C LEU A 284 1.91 8.49 20.17
N LYS A 285 1.50 9.13 21.25
CA LYS A 285 2.01 10.43 21.66
C LYS A 285 2.93 10.29 22.87
N LEU A 286 3.97 11.13 22.89
CA LEU A 286 4.82 11.35 24.03
C LEU A 286 4.45 12.68 24.66
N ASP A 287 4.14 12.68 25.95
CA ASP A 287 3.72 13.87 26.67
C ASP A 287 4.67 14.18 27.83
N VAL A 288 4.91 15.49 28.06
CA VAL A 288 5.61 16.02 29.22
C VAL A 288 4.63 16.79 30.11
N GLY A 289 3.29 16.53 29.96
CA GLY A 289 2.31 17.09 30.89
C GLY A 289 0.95 17.55 30.38
N ARG A 290 0.74 17.81 29.09
CA ARG A 290 -0.59 18.12 28.52
C ARG A 290 -0.63 17.74 27.03
N GLY A 291 -1.13 16.56 26.72
CA GLY A 291 -1.29 16.07 25.35
C GLY A 291 -2.73 15.71 25.01
N GLU A 292 -3.01 15.60 23.70
CA GLU A 292 -4.24 15.01 23.20
C GLU A 292 -4.16 13.48 23.33
N GLY A 293 -5.04 12.89 24.13
CA GLY A 293 -5.12 11.44 24.34
C GLY A 293 -5.24 11.06 25.81
N VAL A 294 -5.52 9.80 26.06
CA VAL A 294 -5.57 9.25 27.41
C VAL A 294 -4.19 8.71 27.77
N PRO A 295 -3.55 9.21 28.83
CA PRO A 295 -2.28 8.69 29.30
C PRO A 295 -2.44 7.26 29.82
N PHE A 296 -1.48 6.38 29.52
CA PHE A 296 -1.57 4.98 29.92
C PHE A 296 -0.29 4.41 30.55
N GLY A 297 0.80 5.15 30.56
CA GLY A 297 2.01 4.71 31.27
C GLY A 297 3.21 5.62 31.08
N LYS A 298 4.26 5.38 31.89
CA LYS A 298 5.57 6.02 31.74
C LYS A 298 6.52 5.10 31.02
N ALA A 299 7.26 5.63 30.05
CA ALA A 299 8.22 4.89 29.25
C ALA A 299 9.59 5.55 29.29
N GLN A 300 10.63 4.77 29.02
CA GLN A 300 12.00 5.26 28.93
C GLN A 300 12.45 5.33 27.47
N VAL A 301 12.98 6.48 27.05
CA VAL A 301 13.50 6.68 25.70
C VAL A 301 14.77 5.87 25.51
N ARG A 302 14.81 5.06 24.44
CA ARG A 302 15.94 4.19 24.08
C ARG A 302 16.73 4.71 22.89
N SER A 303 16.04 5.26 21.90
CA SER A 303 16.69 5.86 20.74
C SER A 303 15.89 7.02 20.18
N VAL A 304 16.61 7.96 19.59
CA VAL A 304 16.05 9.13 18.91
C VAL A 304 16.77 9.27 17.58
N VAL A 305 16.06 9.10 16.47
CA VAL A 305 16.62 9.15 15.11
C VAL A 305 15.81 10.13 14.28
N SER A 306 16.49 11.11 13.67
CA SER A 306 15.86 12.09 12.78
C SER A 306 16.22 11.81 11.32
N ASP A 307 15.21 11.87 10.44
CA ASP A 307 15.40 11.86 8.99
C ASP A 307 15.31 13.26 8.37
N GLY A 308 15.25 14.31 9.22
CA GLY A 308 15.11 15.70 8.82
C GLY A 308 13.65 16.19 8.76
N VAL A 309 12.70 15.34 8.52
CA VAL A 309 11.25 15.64 8.48
C VAL A 309 10.53 15.13 9.72
N ALA A 310 10.86 13.93 10.14
CA ALA A 310 10.34 13.28 11.33
C ALA A 310 11.45 12.84 12.27
N VAL A 311 11.11 12.75 13.54
CA VAL A 311 11.95 12.14 14.58
C VAL A 311 11.27 10.86 15.02
N THR A 312 11.91 9.73 14.76
CA THR A 312 11.48 8.43 15.28
C THR A 312 12.06 8.24 16.66
N VAL A 313 11.20 8.09 17.66
CA VAL A 313 11.59 7.81 19.04
C VAL A 313 11.20 6.39 19.38
N GLN A 314 12.15 5.59 19.86
CA GLN A 314 11.89 4.28 20.43
C GLN A 314 11.89 4.40 21.95
N VAL A 315 10.88 3.80 22.57
CA VAL A 315 10.71 3.78 24.02
C VAL A 315 10.51 2.37 24.53
N THR A 316 10.92 2.10 25.75
CA THR A 316 10.57 0.85 26.45
C THR A 316 9.46 1.15 27.45
N TRP A 317 8.39 0.39 27.38
CA TRP A 317 7.22 0.45 28.25
C TRP A 317 6.74 -0.96 28.57
N ALA A 318 6.54 -1.30 29.86
CA ALA A 318 6.10 -2.61 30.30
C ALA A 318 6.91 -3.79 29.71
N GLY A 319 8.23 -3.62 29.50
CA GLY A 319 9.07 -4.61 28.85
C GLY A 319 8.96 -4.69 27.31
N HIS A 320 8.09 -3.89 26.70
CA HIS A 320 7.90 -3.83 25.26
C HIS A 320 8.58 -2.61 24.64
N GLU A 321 9.10 -2.79 23.41
CA GLU A 321 9.60 -1.69 22.59
C GLU A 321 8.48 -1.10 21.75
N LEU A 322 8.26 0.21 21.92
CA LEU A 322 7.28 0.97 21.15
C LEU A 322 7.98 2.07 20.35
N ARG A 323 7.36 2.44 19.23
CA ARG A 323 7.86 3.51 18.35
C ARG A 323 6.82 4.61 18.24
N THR A 324 7.29 5.86 18.22
CA THR A 324 6.46 7.01 17.87
C THR A 324 7.18 7.92 16.88
N HIS A 325 6.40 8.69 16.13
CA HIS A 325 6.92 9.67 15.19
C HIS A 325 6.50 11.07 15.61
N LEU A 326 7.50 11.95 15.74
CA LEU A 326 7.34 13.36 16.05
C LEU A 326 7.73 14.19 14.83
N LEU A 327 7.10 15.35 14.63
CA LEU A 327 7.55 16.29 13.60
C LEU A 327 8.88 16.94 14.01
N ALA A 328 9.88 16.86 13.14
CA ALA A 328 11.19 17.43 13.40
C ALA A 328 11.08 18.95 13.64
N GLY A 329 11.89 19.45 14.57
CA GLY A 329 11.98 20.88 14.89
C GLY A 329 10.79 21.46 15.65
N ARG A 330 9.80 20.66 16.09
CA ARG A 330 8.64 21.12 16.87
C ARG A 330 8.51 20.38 18.20
N GLY A 331 8.05 21.12 19.22
CA GLY A 331 7.70 20.55 20.52
C GLY A 331 8.77 19.65 21.10
N LEU A 332 8.36 18.50 21.62
CA LEU A 332 9.21 17.51 22.27
C LEU A 332 10.32 16.95 21.35
N ALA A 333 10.13 16.96 20.03
CA ALA A 333 11.17 16.52 19.08
C ALA A 333 12.49 17.30 19.17
N ARG A 334 12.47 18.49 19.77
CA ARG A 334 13.67 19.32 20.00
C ARG A 334 14.44 18.97 21.27
N THR A 335 13.77 18.40 22.25
CA THR A 335 14.30 18.26 23.62
C THR A 335 14.41 16.82 24.08
N VAL A 336 13.67 15.90 23.45
CA VAL A 336 13.68 14.48 23.83
C VAL A 336 15.09 13.88 23.61
N ALA A 337 15.61 13.23 24.63
CA ALA A 337 16.92 12.59 24.63
C ALA A 337 16.82 11.14 25.09
N VAL A 338 17.83 10.36 24.75
CA VAL A 338 17.97 8.98 25.23
C VAL A 338 18.11 9.00 26.75
N GLY A 339 17.36 8.14 27.43
CA GLY A 339 17.30 8.07 28.90
C GLY A 339 16.18 8.90 29.53
N ASP A 340 15.50 9.75 28.77
CA ASP A 340 14.35 10.51 29.30
C ASP A 340 13.20 9.58 29.70
N SER A 341 12.48 9.99 30.76
CA SER A 341 11.21 9.37 31.15
C SER A 341 10.06 10.21 30.58
N VAL A 342 9.24 9.60 29.74
CA VAL A 342 8.12 10.23 29.03
C VAL A 342 6.81 9.54 29.37
N THR A 343 5.70 10.27 29.31
CA THR A 343 4.37 9.68 29.45
C THR A 343 3.85 9.30 28.07
N LEU A 344 3.36 8.07 27.93
CA LEU A 344 2.68 7.61 26.73
C LEU A 344 1.19 7.95 26.82
N SER A 345 0.66 8.48 25.73
CA SER A 345 -0.78 8.71 25.57
C SER A 345 -1.25 8.30 24.18
N VAL A 346 -2.50 7.88 24.09
CA VAL A 346 -3.14 7.48 22.83
C VAL A 346 -4.61 7.87 22.86
N ARG A 347 -5.21 8.19 21.71
CA ARG A 347 -6.64 8.30 21.61
C ARG A 347 -7.25 6.89 21.59
N PRO A 348 -8.26 6.57 22.40
CA PRO A 348 -8.83 5.22 22.46
C PRO A 348 -9.34 4.67 21.12
N GLU A 349 -9.80 5.55 20.22
CA GLU A 349 -10.20 5.22 18.86
C GLU A 349 -9.04 4.83 17.93
N ASP A 350 -7.80 5.24 18.27
CA ASP A 350 -6.58 4.92 17.53
C ASP A 350 -5.94 3.60 17.99
N VAL A 351 -6.51 2.95 19.01
CA VAL A 351 -6.11 1.62 19.48
C VAL A 351 -6.94 0.56 18.76
N HIS A 352 -6.29 -0.30 18.01
CA HIS A 352 -6.93 -1.41 17.32
C HIS A 352 -6.64 -2.73 18.03
N LEU A 353 -7.69 -3.49 18.36
CA LEU A 353 -7.57 -4.79 19.00
C LEU A 353 -7.80 -5.91 17.98
N ILE A 354 -6.80 -6.76 17.81
CA ILE A 354 -6.86 -7.94 16.95
C ILE A 354 -6.98 -9.16 17.87
N PRO A 355 -8.11 -9.88 17.87
CA PRO A 355 -8.25 -11.09 18.67
C PRO A 355 -7.12 -12.09 18.34
N ARG A 356 -6.53 -12.68 19.36
CA ARG A 356 -5.60 -13.80 19.17
C ARG A 356 -6.45 -15.04 18.97
N GLU A 357 -6.23 -15.74 17.85
CA GLU A 357 -6.78 -17.07 17.70
C GLU A 357 -6.27 -17.92 18.88
N ALA A 358 -7.20 -18.59 19.57
CA ALA A 358 -6.80 -19.58 20.56
C ALA A 358 -5.85 -20.58 19.89
N PRO A 359 -4.73 -20.98 20.54
CA PRO A 359 -3.91 -22.04 19.99
C PRO A 359 -4.85 -23.22 19.73
N LEU A 360 -4.84 -23.72 18.47
CA LEU A 360 -5.52 -24.95 18.12
C LEU A 360 -5.08 -25.96 19.18
N THR A 361 -5.99 -26.31 20.11
CA THR A 361 -5.76 -27.39 21.01
C THR A 361 -5.52 -28.62 20.14
N ALA A 362 -4.30 -29.11 20.14
CA ALA A 362 -4.00 -30.40 19.52
C ALA A 362 -4.93 -31.40 20.21
N ASP A 363 -5.99 -31.79 19.53
CA ASP A 363 -6.79 -32.92 19.93
C ASP A 363 -5.86 -34.12 19.99
N THR A 364 -5.69 -34.63 21.21
CA THR A 364 -5.02 -35.87 21.57
C THR A 364 -5.67 -37.06 20.89
#